data_b6095aaade90c361d6d777f98095fa2e
#
_entry.id   b6095aaade90c361d6d777f98095fa2e
#
_cell.length_a   1.000
_cell.length_b   1.000
_cell.length_c   1.000
_cell.angle_alpha   90.00
_cell.angle_beta   90.00
_cell.angle_gamma   90.00
#
_symmetry.space_group_name_H-M   'P 1'
#
loop_
_entity.id
_entity.type
_entity.pdbx_description
1 polymer ?
#
loop_
_entity_poly.entity_id
_entity_poly.type
_entity_poly.pdbx_seq_one_letter_code
_entity_poly.pdbx_strand_id
1 'polypeptide(L)'
;AKLSQSFFDDYYHGEQDYWEMRTMRTDHVYKIRETEEVPVKPGLHMLLDYIKDNGFKCAVATSTQKSSAEKSLHRIGAWDYLSGVVYGDEVEHGKPEPDIFLRAAGFIGCEPSECVVIEDSINGIKAGHAAGMKVIHIPDTIEINEDIRGLTSVVCHSLSDVPDIIDTWNEGKVVDIEGYYENAKINRVYVDRVHVKKAFAEYTAAYNADDPKIKLKIDHTYRVAALCERIAKAAGMCAYDVELAWLSGMLHDVGRFEQIKRYNTFSDADSVD
;
A
#
# COMPACT_ATOMS: atom_id res chain seq x y z
N ALA A 1 -20.97 1.90 19.02
CA ALA A 1 -21.64 3.21 19.14
C ALA A 1 -21.89 3.59 20.61
N LYS A 2 -22.55 2.75 21.43
CA LYS A 2 -22.87 3.09 22.84
C LYS A 2 -21.63 3.36 23.70
N LEU A 3 -20.57 2.55 23.55
CA LEU A 3 -19.32 2.71 24.29
C LEU A 3 -18.58 4.00 23.88
N SER A 4 -18.58 4.31 22.59
CA SER A 4 -17.95 5.54 22.06
C SER A 4 -18.70 6.79 22.50
N GLN A 5 -20.03 6.72 22.59
CA GLN A 5 -20.85 7.81 23.10
C GLN A 5 -20.58 8.07 24.59
N SER A 6 -20.61 7.02 25.42
CA SER A 6 -20.33 7.16 26.85
C SER A 6 -18.97 7.79 27.11
N PHE A 7 -17.92 7.34 26.40
CA PHE A 7 -16.58 7.91 26.53
C PHE A 7 -16.54 9.39 26.08
N PHE A 8 -17.26 9.74 25.03
CA PHE A 8 -17.37 11.11 24.56
C PHE A 8 -18.11 12.01 25.55
N ASP A 9 -19.23 11.54 26.08
CA ASP A 9 -20.04 12.28 27.06
C ASP A 9 -19.25 12.51 28.36
N ASP A 10 -18.47 11.53 28.80
CA ASP A 10 -17.58 11.63 29.96
C ASP A 10 -16.46 12.67 29.71
N TYR A 11 -15.88 12.70 28.52
CA TYR A 11 -14.79 13.62 28.17
C TYR A 11 -15.26 15.07 28.00
N TYR A 12 -16.39 15.28 27.36
CA TYR A 12 -16.95 16.62 27.08
C TYR A 12 -17.98 17.08 28.10
N HIS A 13 -18.25 16.29 29.16
CA HIS A 13 -19.16 16.62 30.25
C HIS A 13 -20.58 17.03 29.80
N GLY A 14 -21.03 16.53 28.65
CA GLY A 14 -22.33 16.86 28.05
C GLY A 14 -22.40 18.24 27.38
N GLU A 15 -21.29 18.95 27.22
CA GLU A 15 -21.23 20.25 26.55
C GLU A 15 -21.32 20.15 25.03
N GLN A 16 -21.09 18.95 24.48
CA GLN A 16 -21.10 18.68 23.04
C GLN A 16 -22.05 17.52 22.74
N ASP A 17 -22.81 17.61 21.65
CA ASP A 17 -23.62 16.51 21.16
C ASP A 17 -22.78 15.49 20.37
N TYR A 18 -22.75 14.25 20.88
CA TYR A 18 -21.98 13.16 20.26
C TYR A 18 -22.38 12.89 18.81
N TRP A 19 -23.69 12.91 18.53
CA TRP A 19 -24.18 12.56 17.18
C TRP A 19 -23.93 13.68 16.18
N GLU A 20 -24.05 14.93 16.62
CA GLU A 20 -23.71 16.10 15.81
C GLU A 20 -22.21 16.09 15.46
N MET A 21 -21.35 15.94 16.45
CA MET A 21 -19.89 15.87 16.23
C MET A 21 -19.49 14.67 15.36
N ARG A 22 -20.11 13.54 15.55
CA ARG A 22 -19.89 12.36 14.72
C ARG A 22 -20.31 12.60 13.27
N THR A 23 -21.45 13.24 13.05
CA THR A 23 -21.95 13.59 11.72
C THR A 23 -21.00 14.57 11.04
N MET A 24 -20.65 15.67 11.71
CA MET A 24 -19.68 16.65 11.20
C MET A 24 -18.34 16.00 10.82
N ARG A 25 -17.80 15.13 11.68
CA ARG A 25 -16.58 14.39 11.38
C ARG A 25 -16.75 13.50 10.16
N THR A 26 -17.87 12.80 10.08
CA THR A 26 -18.14 11.89 8.97
C THR A 26 -18.24 12.65 7.65
N ASP A 27 -18.99 13.74 7.63
CA ASP A 27 -19.14 14.60 6.45
C ASP A 27 -17.81 15.23 6.01
N HIS A 28 -17.00 15.65 6.98
CA HIS A 28 -15.67 16.19 6.71
C HIS A 28 -14.74 15.12 6.10
N VAL A 29 -14.73 13.92 6.66
CA VAL A 29 -13.96 12.79 6.11
C VAL A 29 -14.43 12.40 4.70
N TYR A 30 -15.75 12.39 4.46
CA TYR A 30 -16.27 12.15 3.12
C TYR A 30 -15.83 13.24 2.12
N LYS A 31 -15.91 14.50 2.53
CA LYS A 31 -15.47 15.62 1.71
C LYS A 31 -13.97 15.54 1.36
N ILE A 32 -13.12 15.27 2.34
CA ILE A 32 -11.68 15.05 2.11
C ILE A 32 -11.47 13.89 1.14
N ARG A 33 -12.12 12.76 1.37
CA ARG A 33 -12.02 11.59 0.48
C ARG A 33 -12.50 11.84 -0.94
N GLU A 34 -13.40 12.79 -1.17
CA GLU A 34 -13.85 13.14 -2.52
C GLU A 34 -12.91 14.11 -3.23
N THR A 35 -12.23 14.98 -2.50
CA THR A 35 -11.43 16.09 -3.05
C THR A 35 -9.93 15.83 -3.04
N GLU A 36 -9.43 15.01 -2.12
CA GLU A 36 -7.99 14.73 -1.95
C GLU A 36 -7.64 13.32 -2.44
N GLU A 37 -6.36 13.08 -2.70
CA GLU A 37 -5.86 11.75 -3.01
C GLU A 37 -6.07 10.82 -1.80
N VAL A 38 -6.54 9.60 -2.06
CA VAL A 38 -6.68 8.58 -1.02
C VAL A 38 -5.28 8.03 -0.71
N PRO A 39 -4.76 8.23 0.50
CA PRO A 39 -3.47 7.67 0.86
C PRO A 39 -3.53 6.14 0.83
N VAL A 40 -2.50 5.51 0.28
CA VAL A 40 -2.36 4.06 0.23
C VAL A 40 -1.17 3.62 1.07
N LYS A 41 -1.27 2.42 1.65
CA LYS A 41 -0.12 1.83 2.33
C LYS A 41 1.01 1.57 1.33
N PRO A 42 2.26 1.80 1.77
CA PRO A 42 3.44 1.55 0.95
C PRO A 42 3.44 0.12 0.36
N GLY A 43 3.79 -0.01 -0.93
CA GLY A 43 3.87 -1.30 -1.62
C GLY A 43 2.57 -1.82 -2.22
N LEU A 44 1.43 -1.10 -2.12
CA LEU A 44 0.14 -1.60 -2.59
C LEU A 44 0.19 -2.08 -4.04
N HIS A 45 0.59 -1.23 -4.97
CA HIS A 45 0.56 -1.58 -6.40
C HIS A 45 1.55 -2.69 -6.76
N MET A 46 2.72 -2.70 -6.13
CA MET A 46 3.69 -3.77 -6.30
C MET A 46 3.13 -5.13 -5.84
N LEU A 47 2.46 -5.15 -4.68
CA LEU A 47 1.80 -6.36 -4.19
C LEU A 47 0.66 -6.80 -5.12
N LEU A 48 -0.15 -5.86 -5.60
CA LEU A 48 -1.26 -6.18 -6.52
C LEU A 48 -0.73 -6.74 -7.85
N ASP A 49 0.35 -6.17 -8.41
CA ASP A 49 1.00 -6.69 -9.60
C ASP A 49 1.58 -8.10 -9.36
N TYR A 50 2.26 -8.31 -8.22
CA TYR A 50 2.76 -9.63 -7.83
C TYR A 50 1.63 -10.68 -7.74
N ILE A 51 0.51 -10.33 -7.10
CA ILE A 51 -0.67 -11.20 -6.98
C ILE A 51 -1.20 -11.59 -8.37
N LYS A 52 -1.32 -10.62 -9.26
CA LYS A 52 -1.79 -10.82 -10.62
C LYS A 52 -0.85 -11.68 -11.46
N ASP A 53 0.45 -11.35 -11.43
CA ASP A 53 1.47 -12.03 -12.23
C ASP A 53 1.65 -13.50 -11.82
N ASN A 54 1.40 -13.83 -10.54
CA ASN A 54 1.46 -15.19 -10.02
C ASN A 54 0.10 -15.91 -10.03
N GLY A 55 -0.95 -15.29 -10.54
CA GLY A 55 -2.27 -15.89 -10.65
C GLY A 55 -2.99 -16.14 -9.33
N PHE A 56 -2.59 -15.43 -8.26
CA PHE A 56 -3.27 -15.51 -6.96
C PHE A 56 -4.63 -14.81 -7.02
N LYS A 57 -5.57 -15.33 -6.24
CA LYS A 57 -6.86 -14.66 -6.03
C LYS A 57 -6.74 -13.65 -4.92
N CYS A 58 -7.35 -12.48 -5.12
CA CYS A 58 -7.34 -11.39 -4.15
C CYS A 58 -8.76 -10.95 -3.82
N ALA A 59 -9.09 -10.84 -2.54
CA ALA A 59 -10.35 -10.28 -2.09
C ALA A 59 -10.12 -9.23 -1.00
N VAL A 60 -10.99 -8.24 -0.96
CA VAL A 60 -11.04 -7.26 0.12
C VAL A 60 -12.16 -7.62 1.10
N ALA A 61 -11.84 -7.66 2.39
CA ALA A 61 -12.77 -7.82 3.49
C ALA A 61 -12.76 -6.55 4.35
N THR A 62 -13.77 -5.69 4.21
CA THR A 62 -13.80 -4.37 4.84
C THR A 62 -15.02 -4.18 5.74
N SER A 63 -14.82 -3.51 6.90
CA SER A 63 -15.92 -3.03 7.74
C SER A 63 -16.60 -1.76 7.18
N THR A 64 -16.08 -1.21 6.10
CA THR A 64 -16.63 -0.02 5.43
C THR A 64 -17.85 -0.39 4.60
N GLN A 65 -18.84 0.51 4.56
CA GLN A 65 -20.02 0.33 3.73
C GLN A 65 -19.68 0.24 2.24
N LYS A 66 -20.44 -0.57 1.51
CA LYS A 66 -20.21 -0.91 0.10
C LYS A 66 -19.93 0.31 -0.78
N SER A 67 -20.82 1.31 -0.79
CA SER A 67 -20.70 2.48 -1.69
C SER A 67 -19.40 3.29 -1.46
N SER A 68 -18.94 3.37 -0.21
CA SER A 68 -17.72 4.09 0.15
C SER A 68 -16.47 3.27 -0.17
N ALA A 69 -16.51 1.95 0.09
CA ALA A 69 -15.40 1.06 -0.20
C ALA A 69 -15.13 0.96 -1.71
N GLU A 70 -16.17 0.76 -2.53
CA GLU A 70 -16.04 0.67 -3.99
C GLU A 70 -15.41 1.93 -4.59
N LYS A 71 -15.92 3.12 -4.19
CA LYS A 71 -15.33 4.40 -4.63
C LYS A 71 -13.83 4.49 -4.30
N SER A 72 -13.45 4.10 -3.08
CA SER A 72 -12.06 4.14 -2.66
C SER A 72 -11.19 3.16 -3.46
N LEU A 73 -11.64 1.92 -3.65
CA LEU A 73 -10.92 0.88 -4.40
C LEU A 73 -10.70 1.28 -5.87
N HIS A 74 -11.71 1.89 -6.50
CA HIS A 74 -11.54 2.43 -7.86
C HIS A 74 -10.53 3.58 -7.90
N ARG A 75 -10.60 4.51 -6.96
CA ARG A 75 -9.69 5.67 -6.93
C ARG A 75 -8.23 5.32 -6.73
N ILE A 76 -7.95 4.30 -5.92
CA ILE A 76 -6.57 3.81 -5.71
C ILE A 76 -6.13 2.81 -6.79
N GLY A 77 -6.96 2.52 -7.80
CA GLY A 77 -6.63 1.60 -8.89
C GLY A 77 -6.51 0.13 -8.48
N ALA A 78 -7.10 -0.25 -7.33
CA ALA A 78 -7.04 -1.63 -6.85
C ALA A 78 -8.17 -2.52 -7.41
N TRP A 79 -9.27 -1.92 -7.87
CA TRP A 79 -10.50 -2.65 -8.23
C TRP A 79 -10.29 -3.78 -9.23
N ASP A 80 -9.52 -3.54 -10.29
CA ASP A 80 -9.32 -4.49 -11.39
C ASP A 80 -8.42 -5.69 -11.03
N TYR A 81 -7.79 -5.66 -9.84
CA TYR A 81 -7.01 -6.76 -9.30
C TYR A 81 -7.83 -7.70 -8.42
N LEU A 82 -9.04 -7.29 -8.03
CA LEU A 82 -9.82 -8.01 -7.04
C LEU A 82 -10.69 -9.09 -7.69
N SER A 83 -10.66 -10.29 -7.11
CA SER A 83 -11.60 -11.36 -7.41
C SER A 83 -12.95 -11.13 -6.72
N GLY A 84 -13.00 -10.29 -5.66
CA GLY A 84 -14.20 -9.91 -4.97
C GLY A 84 -13.98 -9.00 -3.78
N VAL A 85 -15.10 -8.47 -3.26
CA VAL A 85 -15.13 -7.62 -2.07
C VAL A 85 -16.25 -8.09 -1.16
N VAL A 86 -15.98 -8.24 0.12
CA VAL A 86 -16.97 -8.52 1.18
C VAL A 86 -17.05 -7.31 2.10
N TYR A 87 -18.25 -6.82 2.31
CA TYR A 87 -18.52 -5.62 3.09
C TYR A 87 -19.06 -5.97 4.48
N GLY A 88 -18.87 -5.06 5.43
CA GLY A 88 -19.26 -5.28 6.82
C GLY A 88 -20.76 -5.44 7.06
N ASP A 89 -21.57 -4.96 6.14
CA ASP A 89 -23.05 -5.11 6.16
C ASP A 89 -23.54 -6.43 5.50
N GLU A 90 -22.62 -7.24 4.99
CA GLU A 90 -22.92 -8.54 4.39
C GLU A 90 -22.68 -9.72 5.35
N VAL A 91 -22.23 -9.46 6.57
CA VAL A 91 -21.93 -10.49 7.58
C VAL A 91 -22.74 -10.24 8.84
N GLU A 92 -23.06 -11.33 9.56
CA GLU A 92 -23.83 -11.25 10.80
C GLU A 92 -22.99 -10.67 11.93
N HIS A 93 -21.73 -11.10 12.02
CA HIS A 93 -20.79 -10.63 13.03
C HIS A 93 -19.59 -9.97 12.36
N GLY A 94 -19.34 -8.73 12.73
CA GLY A 94 -18.16 -7.98 12.25
C GLY A 94 -16.88 -8.36 13.01
N LYS A 95 -15.71 -7.95 12.49
CA LYS A 95 -14.43 -8.11 13.19
C LYS A 95 -14.54 -7.67 14.65
N PRO A 96 -14.10 -8.45 15.63
CA PRO A 96 -13.08 -9.49 15.58
C PRO A 96 -13.58 -10.91 15.23
N GLU A 97 -14.87 -11.11 14.96
CA GLU A 97 -15.38 -12.42 14.55
C GLU A 97 -14.89 -12.78 13.13
N PRO A 98 -14.70 -14.07 12.80
CA PRO A 98 -14.07 -14.50 11.56
C PRO A 98 -14.94 -14.41 10.31
N ASP A 99 -16.24 -14.12 10.46
CA ASP A 99 -17.28 -14.25 9.44
C ASP A 99 -16.90 -13.59 8.13
N ILE A 100 -16.35 -12.39 8.18
CA ILE A 100 -16.01 -11.61 6.99
C ILE A 100 -14.86 -12.27 6.18
N PHE A 101 -13.87 -12.84 6.85
CA PHE A 101 -12.76 -13.51 6.18
C PHE A 101 -13.15 -14.89 5.67
N LEU A 102 -13.96 -15.65 6.43
CA LEU A 102 -14.53 -16.92 5.98
C LEU A 102 -15.41 -16.71 4.75
N ARG A 103 -16.24 -15.66 4.74
CA ARG A 103 -17.05 -15.30 3.59
C ARG A 103 -16.18 -14.89 2.38
N ALA A 104 -15.10 -14.13 2.60
CA ALA A 104 -14.17 -13.74 1.54
C ALA A 104 -13.46 -14.96 0.93
N ALA A 105 -12.98 -15.91 1.74
CA ALA A 105 -12.38 -17.15 1.27
C ALA A 105 -13.37 -17.98 0.44
N GLY A 106 -14.61 -18.15 0.94
CA GLY A 106 -15.68 -18.82 0.21
C GLY A 106 -16.03 -18.14 -1.12
N PHE A 107 -16.02 -16.80 -1.14
CA PHE A 107 -16.30 -16.03 -2.35
C PHE A 107 -15.26 -16.28 -3.46
N ILE A 108 -13.97 -16.34 -3.11
CA ILE A 108 -12.89 -16.63 -4.05
C ILE A 108 -12.65 -18.14 -4.26
N GLY A 109 -13.41 -19.00 -3.55
CA GLY A 109 -13.30 -20.45 -3.65
C GLY A 109 -11.94 -21.00 -3.19
N CYS A 110 -11.46 -20.56 -2.03
CA CYS A 110 -10.25 -21.02 -1.37
C CYS A 110 -10.57 -21.54 0.04
N GLU A 111 -9.85 -22.55 0.50
CA GLU A 111 -9.94 -22.96 1.91
C GLU A 111 -9.25 -21.92 2.81
N PRO A 112 -9.76 -21.66 4.01
CA PRO A 112 -9.15 -20.70 4.94
C PRO A 112 -7.66 -20.96 5.21
N SER A 113 -7.25 -22.22 5.30
CA SER A 113 -5.84 -22.61 5.51
C SER A 113 -4.90 -22.25 4.35
N GLU A 114 -5.46 -22.01 3.16
CA GLU A 114 -4.73 -21.58 1.95
C GLU A 114 -4.73 -20.04 1.81
N CYS A 115 -5.41 -19.33 2.70
CA CYS A 115 -5.55 -17.89 2.63
C CYS A 115 -4.54 -17.18 3.53
N VAL A 116 -4.12 -16.01 3.07
CA VAL A 116 -3.33 -15.05 3.83
C VAL A 116 -4.16 -13.79 4.05
N VAL A 117 -4.31 -13.39 5.30
CA VAL A 117 -4.91 -12.11 5.69
C VAL A 117 -3.81 -11.09 5.89
N ILE A 118 -3.92 -9.93 5.25
CA ILE A 118 -3.05 -8.78 5.45
C ILE A 118 -3.86 -7.71 6.18
N GLU A 119 -3.44 -7.34 7.37
CA GLU A 119 -4.22 -6.51 8.29
C GLU A 119 -3.36 -5.52 9.09
N ASP A 120 -4.00 -4.40 9.47
CA ASP A 120 -3.39 -3.34 10.28
C ASP A 120 -4.09 -3.15 11.64
N SER A 121 -5.27 -3.73 11.82
CA SER A 121 -6.09 -3.53 13.01
C SER A 121 -6.08 -4.74 13.94
N ILE A 122 -6.15 -4.49 15.25
CA ILE A 122 -6.25 -5.53 16.27
C ILE A 122 -7.47 -6.45 16.01
N ASN A 123 -8.61 -5.88 15.67
CA ASN A 123 -9.82 -6.66 15.42
C ASN A 123 -9.71 -7.50 14.14
N GLY A 124 -9.02 -6.99 13.11
CA GLY A 124 -8.77 -7.75 11.90
C GLY A 124 -7.78 -8.89 12.11
N ILE A 125 -6.71 -8.67 12.87
CA ILE A 125 -5.76 -9.73 13.27
C ILE A 125 -6.50 -10.86 14.00
N LYS A 126 -7.33 -10.53 15.01
CA LYS A 126 -8.13 -11.51 15.73
C LYS A 126 -9.07 -12.28 14.81
N ALA A 127 -9.76 -11.59 13.91
CA ALA A 127 -10.68 -12.20 12.96
C ALA A 127 -9.96 -13.14 11.97
N GLY A 128 -8.80 -12.74 11.42
CA GLY A 128 -7.99 -13.57 10.53
C GLY A 128 -7.46 -14.82 11.23
N HIS A 129 -6.96 -14.67 12.44
CA HIS A 129 -6.51 -15.79 13.27
C HIS A 129 -7.66 -16.76 13.60
N ALA A 130 -8.82 -16.22 14.02
CA ALA A 130 -10.00 -17.02 14.33
C ALA A 130 -10.56 -17.74 13.10
N ALA A 131 -10.37 -17.20 11.90
CA ALA A 131 -10.70 -17.85 10.63
C ALA A 131 -9.75 -19.00 10.26
N GLY A 132 -8.67 -19.24 11.02
CA GLY A 132 -7.66 -20.25 10.72
C GLY A 132 -6.74 -19.89 9.55
N MET A 133 -6.62 -18.59 9.24
CA MET A 133 -5.78 -18.08 8.16
C MET A 133 -4.40 -17.64 8.69
N LYS A 134 -3.39 -17.61 7.81
CA LYS A 134 -2.13 -16.93 8.11
C LYS A 134 -2.37 -15.42 8.14
N VAL A 135 -1.85 -14.74 9.15
CA VAL A 135 -2.04 -13.29 9.32
C VAL A 135 -0.71 -12.56 9.19
N ILE A 136 -0.61 -11.69 8.20
CA ILE A 136 0.48 -10.72 8.06
C ILE A 136 -0.01 -9.39 8.63
N HIS A 137 0.67 -8.89 9.65
CA HIS A 137 0.37 -7.58 10.22
C HIS A 137 1.25 -6.49 9.57
N ILE A 138 0.61 -5.47 9.00
CA ILE A 138 1.27 -4.25 8.53
C ILE A 138 0.89 -3.12 9.48
N PRO A 139 1.77 -2.69 10.41
CA PRO A 139 1.46 -1.65 11.37
C PRO A 139 0.99 -0.35 10.73
N ASP A 140 0.09 0.33 11.41
CA ASP A 140 -0.34 1.69 11.08
C ASP A 140 -0.13 2.59 12.30
N THR A 141 -1.21 3.11 12.88
CA THR A 141 -1.17 4.05 14.02
C THR A 141 -1.20 3.37 15.38
N ILE A 142 -1.57 2.09 15.44
CA ILE A 142 -1.74 1.35 16.69
C ILE A 142 -0.63 0.30 16.82
N GLU A 143 0.15 0.41 17.89
CA GLU A 143 1.08 -0.65 18.29
C GLU A 143 0.32 -1.85 18.85
N ILE A 144 0.72 -3.04 18.49
CA ILE A 144 0.18 -4.29 19.03
C ILE A 144 1.03 -4.75 20.21
N ASN A 145 0.35 -5.25 21.26
CA ASN A 145 1.02 -5.89 22.39
C ASN A 145 1.40 -7.34 22.04
N GLU A 146 2.15 -8.01 22.93
CA GLU A 146 2.63 -9.38 22.72
C GLU A 146 1.49 -10.39 22.51
N ASP A 147 0.35 -10.22 23.20
CA ASP A 147 -0.80 -11.13 23.02
C ASP A 147 -1.36 -11.07 21.60
N ILE A 148 -1.46 -9.87 21.02
CA ILE A 148 -1.93 -9.67 19.65
C ILE A 148 -0.86 -10.10 18.64
N ARG A 149 0.41 -9.86 18.95
CA ARG A 149 1.54 -10.31 18.14
C ARG A 149 1.56 -11.84 18.02
N GLY A 150 1.26 -12.56 19.11
CA GLY A 150 1.14 -14.02 19.10
C GLY A 150 0.04 -14.57 18.17
N LEU A 151 -0.91 -13.75 17.71
CA LEU A 151 -1.93 -14.11 16.74
C LEU A 151 -1.51 -13.87 15.29
N THR A 152 -0.37 -13.24 15.05
CA THR A 152 0.16 -12.97 13.72
C THR A 152 1.15 -14.05 13.29
N SER A 153 1.16 -14.36 12.01
CA SER A 153 2.17 -15.25 11.42
C SER A 153 3.47 -14.50 11.17
N VAL A 154 3.38 -13.23 10.84
CA VAL A 154 4.52 -12.32 10.64
C VAL A 154 4.05 -10.87 10.76
N VAL A 155 4.97 -9.98 11.14
CA VAL A 155 4.76 -8.52 11.12
C VAL A 155 5.74 -7.91 10.15
N CYS A 156 5.24 -7.12 9.21
CA CYS A 156 6.01 -6.46 8.15
C CYS A 156 5.91 -4.95 8.27
N HIS A 157 6.85 -4.22 7.68
CA HIS A 157 6.81 -2.77 7.69
C HIS A 157 5.98 -2.19 6.55
N SER A 158 5.89 -2.91 5.43
CA SER A 158 5.15 -2.47 4.26
C SER A 158 4.55 -3.63 3.48
N LEU A 159 3.63 -3.32 2.58
CA LEU A 159 3.06 -4.31 1.66
C LEU A 159 4.09 -4.85 0.66
N SER A 160 5.21 -4.15 0.46
CA SER A 160 6.31 -4.61 -0.40
C SER A 160 7.08 -5.80 0.16
N ASP A 161 6.93 -6.09 1.45
CA ASP A 161 7.57 -7.24 2.09
C ASP A 161 6.78 -8.56 1.88
N VAL A 162 5.49 -8.43 1.55
CA VAL A 162 4.56 -9.56 1.49
C VAL A 162 4.91 -10.58 0.40
N PRO A 163 5.35 -10.21 -0.82
CA PRO A 163 5.76 -11.17 -1.85
C PRO A 163 6.82 -12.17 -1.36
N ASP A 164 7.90 -11.67 -0.75
CA ASP A 164 9.00 -12.52 -0.27
C ASP A 164 8.54 -13.52 0.80
N ILE A 165 7.55 -13.12 1.62
CA ILE A 165 6.96 -13.97 2.65
C ILE A 165 6.09 -15.06 2.03
N ILE A 166 5.25 -14.70 1.05
CA ILE A 166 4.41 -15.65 0.34
C ILE A 166 5.27 -16.66 -0.40
N ASP A 167 6.33 -16.22 -1.09
CA ASP A 167 7.27 -17.09 -1.80
C ASP A 167 7.97 -18.06 -0.83
N THR A 168 8.43 -17.56 0.32
CA THR A 168 9.04 -18.38 1.37
C THR A 168 8.08 -19.46 1.87
N TRP A 169 6.80 -19.13 2.08
CA TRP A 169 5.80 -20.12 2.50
C TRP A 169 5.46 -21.13 1.40
N ASN A 170 5.40 -20.69 0.14
CA ASN A 170 5.14 -21.58 -1.01
C ASN A 170 6.28 -22.57 -1.23
N GLU A 171 7.52 -22.21 -0.88
CA GLU A 171 8.66 -23.11 -0.89
C GLU A 171 8.68 -24.08 0.31
N GLY A 172 7.69 -24.02 1.20
CA GLY A 172 7.62 -24.86 2.41
C GLY A 172 8.63 -24.46 3.49
N LYS A 173 9.22 -23.26 3.38
CA LYS A 173 10.16 -22.73 4.35
C LYS A 173 9.45 -21.97 5.46
N VAL A 174 10.09 -21.88 6.61
CA VAL A 174 9.63 -21.06 7.74
C VAL A 174 10.21 -19.66 7.56
N VAL A 175 9.35 -18.65 7.69
CA VAL A 175 9.82 -17.26 7.76
C VAL A 175 10.52 -17.06 9.10
N ASP A 176 11.77 -16.68 9.09
CA ASP A 176 12.49 -16.25 10.28
C ASP A 176 11.97 -14.88 10.75
N ILE A 177 11.00 -14.93 11.67
CA ILE A 177 10.30 -13.75 12.15
C ILE A 177 11.26 -12.80 12.89
N GLU A 178 12.22 -13.33 13.64
CA GLU A 178 13.20 -12.51 14.38
C GLU A 178 14.25 -11.90 13.45
N GLY A 179 14.81 -12.69 12.53
CA GLY A 179 15.73 -12.19 11.52
C GLY A 179 15.07 -11.21 10.54
N TYR A 180 13.80 -11.43 10.20
CA TYR A 180 13.01 -10.48 9.40
C TYR A 180 12.80 -9.15 10.12
N TYR A 181 12.51 -9.19 11.43
CA TYR A 181 12.35 -8.00 12.27
C TYR A 181 13.65 -7.22 12.46
N GLU A 182 14.76 -7.90 12.66
CA GLU A 182 16.08 -7.27 12.83
C GLU A 182 16.58 -6.65 11.52
N ASN A 183 16.39 -7.33 10.40
CA ASN A 183 16.71 -6.81 9.07
C ASN A 183 15.74 -5.70 8.61
N ALA A 184 14.50 -5.70 9.06
CA ALA A 184 13.52 -4.67 8.77
C ALA A 184 13.73 -3.37 9.57
N LYS A 185 14.49 -3.41 10.69
CA LYS A 185 15.00 -2.21 11.38
C LYS A 185 16.04 -1.44 10.55
N ILE A 186 16.62 -2.06 9.54
CA ILE A 186 17.38 -1.33 8.52
C ILE A 186 16.33 -0.59 7.69
N ASN A 187 16.29 0.75 7.84
CA ASN A 187 15.43 1.69 7.12
C ASN A 187 15.25 1.30 5.64
N ARG A 188 14.34 0.40 5.33
CA ARG A 188 13.92 0.14 3.96
C ARG A 188 13.07 1.33 3.54
N VAL A 189 13.66 2.22 2.76
CA VAL A 189 12.93 3.34 2.17
C VAL A 189 11.95 2.77 1.16
N TYR A 190 10.67 2.90 1.46
CA TYR A 190 9.62 2.53 0.51
C TYR A 190 9.59 3.51 -0.67
N VAL A 191 9.46 2.96 -1.88
CA VAL A 191 9.32 3.74 -3.10
C VAL A 191 7.86 3.79 -3.52
N ASP A 192 7.19 4.91 -3.21
CA ASP A 192 5.86 5.19 -3.77
C ASP A 192 6.00 5.70 -5.21
N ARG A 193 5.81 4.80 -6.17
CA ARG A 193 5.95 5.11 -7.61
C ARG A 193 4.96 6.18 -8.08
N VAL A 194 3.77 6.24 -7.50
CA VAL A 194 2.76 7.25 -7.86
C VAL A 194 3.25 8.61 -7.41
N HIS A 195 3.69 8.71 -6.17
CA HIS A 195 4.26 9.94 -5.61
C HIS A 195 5.53 10.37 -6.36
N VAL A 196 6.44 9.44 -6.65
CA VAL A 196 7.67 9.74 -7.41
C VAL A 196 7.35 10.24 -8.81
N LYS A 197 6.42 9.61 -9.54
CA LYS A 197 5.99 10.07 -10.87
C LYS A 197 5.34 11.44 -10.81
N LYS A 198 4.51 11.71 -9.82
CA LYS A 198 3.87 13.01 -9.60
C LYS A 198 4.91 14.09 -9.31
N ALA A 199 5.81 13.85 -8.35
CA ALA A 199 6.89 14.78 -8.02
C ALA A 199 7.80 15.03 -9.23
N PHE A 200 8.10 14.01 -10.04
CA PHE A 200 8.86 14.17 -11.27
C PHE A 200 8.10 15.00 -12.32
N ALA A 201 6.80 14.80 -12.47
CA ALA A 201 5.97 15.59 -13.37
C ALA A 201 5.89 17.06 -12.92
N GLU A 202 5.71 17.32 -11.62
CA GLU A 202 5.73 18.67 -11.04
C GLU A 202 7.10 19.34 -11.23
N TYR A 203 8.18 18.60 -10.99
CA TYR A 203 9.54 19.10 -11.23
C TYR A 203 9.74 19.47 -12.70
N THR A 204 9.35 18.61 -13.63
CA THR A 204 9.54 18.83 -15.07
C THR A 204 8.61 19.91 -15.63
N ALA A 205 7.47 20.19 -14.99
CA ALA A 205 6.57 21.28 -15.35
C ALA A 205 7.21 22.70 -15.20
N ALA A 206 8.29 22.81 -14.41
CA ALA A 206 9.06 24.05 -14.32
C ALA A 206 9.92 24.35 -15.57
N TYR A 207 9.98 23.40 -16.52
CA TYR A 207 10.72 23.50 -17.77
C TYR A 207 9.76 23.59 -18.95
N ASN A 208 10.24 24.14 -20.09
CA ASN A 208 9.39 24.30 -21.29
C ASN A 208 9.04 22.90 -21.87
N ALA A 209 7.80 22.46 -21.70
CA ALA A 209 7.32 21.17 -22.18
C ALA A 209 7.30 21.08 -23.73
N ASP A 210 7.29 22.20 -24.46
CA ASP A 210 7.34 22.24 -25.92
C ASP A 210 8.78 22.12 -26.46
N ASP A 211 9.80 22.22 -25.60
CA ASP A 211 11.18 22.01 -26.01
C ASP A 211 11.41 20.51 -26.30
N PRO A 212 11.78 20.15 -27.54
CA PRO A 212 12.03 18.77 -27.92
C PRO A 212 13.08 18.05 -27.05
N LYS A 213 14.05 18.80 -26.51
CA LYS A 213 15.09 18.26 -25.64
C LYS A 213 14.53 17.90 -24.26
N ILE A 214 13.68 18.73 -23.71
CA ILE A 214 12.98 18.47 -22.44
C ILE A 214 12.09 17.24 -22.60
N LYS A 215 11.28 17.17 -23.65
CA LYS A 215 10.42 16.01 -23.93
C LYS A 215 11.23 14.73 -24.10
N LEU A 216 12.31 14.77 -24.90
CA LEU A 216 13.19 13.63 -25.09
C LEU A 216 13.78 13.14 -23.76
N LYS A 217 14.12 14.06 -22.86
CA LYS A 217 14.69 13.75 -21.55
C LYS A 217 13.68 13.13 -20.60
N ILE A 218 12.44 13.61 -20.60
CA ILE A 218 11.34 13.01 -19.85
C ILE A 218 11.14 11.55 -20.30
N ASP A 219 10.99 11.33 -21.63
CA ASP A 219 10.81 9.99 -22.19
C ASP A 219 12.01 9.06 -21.90
N HIS A 220 13.23 9.61 -21.95
CA HIS A 220 14.45 8.88 -21.61
C HIS A 220 14.43 8.42 -20.15
N THR A 221 14.09 9.31 -19.22
CA THR A 221 14.04 8.99 -17.78
C THR A 221 13.10 7.83 -17.51
N TYR A 222 11.87 7.84 -18.04
CA TYR A 222 10.95 6.72 -17.86
C TYR A 222 11.45 5.41 -18.50
N ARG A 223 12.09 5.48 -19.67
CA ARG A 223 12.68 4.28 -20.31
C ARG A 223 13.82 3.70 -19.49
N VAL A 224 14.69 4.55 -18.93
CA VAL A 224 15.79 4.09 -18.09
C VAL A 224 15.27 3.47 -16.79
N ALA A 225 14.28 4.07 -16.14
CA ALA A 225 13.66 3.49 -14.95
C ALA A 225 13.08 2.09 -15.23
N ALA A 226 12.35 1.93 -16.32
CA ALA A 226 11.82 0.63 -16.74
C ALA A 226 12.92 -0.38 -17.09
N LEU A 227 14.03 0.07 -17.65
CA LEU A 227 15.18 -0.79 -17.96
C LEU A 227 15.90 -1.26 -16.68
N CYS A 228 16.12 -0.35 -15.73
CA CYS A 228 16.71 -0.68 -14.42
C CYS A 228 15.88 -1.72 -13.69
N GLU A 229 14.56 -1.56 -13.67
CA GLU A 229 13.63 -2.54 -13.10
C GLU A 229 13.77 -3.92 -13.76
N ARG A 230 13.77 -3.96 -15.10
CA ARG A 230 13.92 -5.23 -15.84
C ARG A 230 15.25 -5.92 -15.58
N ILE A 231 16.33 -5.16 -15.50
CA ILE A 231 17.68 -5.70 -15.18
C ILE A 231 17.68 -6.28 -13.77
N ALA A 232 17.15 -5.56 -12.78
CA ALA A 232 17.07 -6.01 -11.40
C ALA A 232 16.25 -7.31 -11.26
N LYS A 233 15.08 -7.38 -11.93
CA LYS A 233 14.27 -8.61 -11.99
C LYS A 233 15.02 -9.77 -12.65
N ALA A 234 15.68 -9.54 -13.77
CA ALA A 234 16.47 -10.57 -14.47
C ALA A 234 17.70 -11.04 -13.69
N ALA A 235 18.25 -10.18 -12.83
CA ALA A 235 19.34 -10.52 -11.91
C ALA A 235 18.86 -11.26 -10.65
N GLY A 236 17.56 -11.52 -10.50
CA GLY A 236 17.00 -12.20 -9.32
C GLY A 236 17.07 -11.36 -8.04
N MET A 237 17.09 -10.03 -8.18
CA MET A 237 17.08 -9.14 -7.01
C MET A 237 15.73 -9.20 -6.28
N CYS A 238 15.74 -8.98 -4.97
CA CYS A 238 14.51 -8.96 -4.18
C CYS A 238 13.60 -7.78 -4.60
N ALA A 239 12.32 -7.87 -4.26
CA ALA A 239 11.32 -6.86 -4.66
C ALA A 239 11.73 -5.42 -4.25
N TYR A 240 12.33 -5.26 -3.07
CA TYR A 240 12.83 -3.96 -2.60
C TYR A 240 13.96 -3.40 -3.48
N ASP A 241 14.93 -4.23 -3.85
CA ASP A 241 16.04 -3.82 -4.72
C ASP A 241 15.56 -3.48 -6.13
N VAL A 242 14.53 -4.17 -6.61
CA VAL A 242 13.85 -3.86 -7.87
C VAL A 242 13.22 -2.46 -7.82
N GLU A 243 12.54 -2.10 -6.71
CA GLU A 243 11.99 -0.76 -6.51
C GLU A 243 13.08 0.32 -6.43
N LEU A 244 14.18 0.04 -5.74
CA LEU A 244 15.33 0.95 -5.68
C LEU A 244 16.00 1.13 -7.04
N ALA A 245 16.12 0.06 -7.83
CA ALA A 245 16.65 0.12 -9.17
C ALA A 245 15.77 1.00 -10.07
N TRP A 246 14.45 0.85 -9.99
CA TRP A 246 13.50 1.71 -10.69
C TRP A 246 13.64 3.18 -10.26
N LEU A 247 13.69 3.46 -8.96
CA LEU A 247 13.86 4.81 -8.42
C LEU A 247 15.20 5.43 -8.86
N SER A 248 16.29 4.66 -8.83
CA SER A 248 17.60 5.10 -9.32
C SER A 248 17.51 5.51 -10.78
N GLY A 249 16.77 4.73 -11.61
CA GLY A 249 16.52 5.08 -13.00
C GLY A 249 15.67 6.35 -13.16
N MET A 250 14.74 6.64 -12.25
CA MET A 250 13.97 7.90 -12.27
C MET A 250 14.83 9.12 -11.89
N LEU A 251 15.83 8.94 -11.03
CA LEU A 251 16.63 10.03 -10.46
C LEU A 251 17.94 10.29 -11.18
N HIS A 252 18.43 9.34 -12.01
CA HIS A 252 19.80 9.36 -12.56
C HIS A 252 20.16 10.65 -13.34
N ASP A 253 19.17 11.28 -13.93
CA ASP A 253 19.36 12.42 -14.84
C ASP A 253 18.60 13.70 -14.40
N VAL A 254 18.12 13.78 -13.17
CA VAL A 254 17.32 14.93 -12.69
C VAL A 254 18.07 16.25 -12.88
N GLY A 255 19.37 16.31 -12.64
CA GLY A 255 20.20 17.49 -12.85
C GLY A 255 20.32 17.93 -14.32
N ARG A 256 20.05 17.06 -15.31
CA ARG A 256 20.17 17.38 -16.73
C ARG A 256 19.11 18.39 -17.22
N PHE A 257 17.99 18.52 -16.54
CA PHE A 257 16.98 19.52 -16.86
C PHE A 257 17.51 20.96 -16.62
N GLU A 258 18.23 21.19 -15.53
CA GLU A 258 18.91 22.45 -15.28
C GLU A 258 20.04 22.71 -16.28
N GLN A 259 20.79 21.67 -16.67
CA GLN A 259 21.81 21.79 -17.70
C GLN A 259 21.23 22.24 -19.04
N ILE A 260 20.10 21.67 -19.49
CA ILE A 260 19.41 22.12 -20.69
C ILE A 260 18.98 23.57 -20.57
N LYS A 261 18.39 23.94 -19.44
CA LYS A 261 17.91 25.31 -19.20
C LYS A 261 19.03 26.35 -19.22
N ARG A 262 20.20 26.02 -18.64
CA ARG A 262 21.34 26.94 -18.56
C ARG A 262 22.16 27.00 -19.85
N TYR A 263 22.42 25.84 -20.43
CA TYR A 263 23.43 25.70 -21.50
C TYR A 263 22.84 25.22 -22.83
N ASN A 264 21.55 24.92 -22.87
CA ASN A 264 20.85 24.37 -24.04
C ASN A 264 21.47 23.09 -24.61
N THR A 265 22.14 22.29 -23.77
CA THR A 265 22.86 21.07 -24.17
C THR A 265 22.73 19.97 -23.12
N PHE A 266 22.94 18.70 -23.54
CA PHE A 266 23.14 17.55 -22.65
C PHE A 266 24.62 17.17 -22.51
N SER A 267 25.49 17.81 -23.28
CA SER A 267 26.92 17.51 -23.28
C SER A 267 27.61 18.14 -22.07
N ASP A 268 28.31 17.34 -21.29
CA ASP A 268 29.10 17.85 -20.17
C ASP A 268 30.28 18.71 -20.67
N ALA A 269 30.75 18.47 -21.89
CA ALA A 269 31.84 19.26 -22.50
C ALA A 269 31.40 20.69 -22.83
N ASP A 270 30.09 20.90 -23.09
CA ASP A 270 29.53 22.20 -23.46
C ASP A 270 28.89 22.93 -22.28
N SER A 271 28.95 22.37 -21.07
CA SER A 271 28.34 22.89 -19.85
C SER A 271 29.36 23.30 -18.79
N VAL A 272 30.60 23.62 -19.20
CA VAL A 272 31.65 24.08 -18.29
C VAL A 272 31.45 25.56 -18.00
N ASP A 273 31.47 25.92 -16.70
CA ASP A 273 31.49 27.31 -16.20
C ASP A 273 32.80 28.04 -16.55
#